data_b0c86a6897f365fc4125c328caa19ab0
#
_entry.id   b0c86a6897f365fc4125c328caa19ab0
#
_cell.length_a   1.000
_cell.length_b   1.000
_cell.length_c   1.000
_cell.angle_alpha   90.00
_cell.angle_beta   90.00
_cell.angle_gamma   90.00
#
_symmetry.space_group_name_H-M   'P 1'
#
loop_
_entity.id
_entity.type
_entity.pdbx_description
1 polymer ?
#
loop_
_entity_poly.entity_id
_entity_poly.type
_entity_poly.pdbx_seq_one_letter_code
_entity_poly.pdbx_strand_id
1 'polypeptide(L)'
;MPVAKEDKLTSRRWGIIGVLVLCGLCSIAAVQPMGIVGQAAPPWHVDTWVQIPSGAAEPEVDAFRGKVIYLYGFQSWCPGCHSKGFPTLQQLIKRFDGEDDVVFVAVQTTFEGYGSNTPGKALETAKRYDLKIPIGHSGTSGKPSKLMRNYRTGGTPWTIIIDRNGVVRLNDFHITPDAGHALITRLLAEAPRSPVQTLPAARGGQDVIGETFSKPSFTRWIKPKGEQLSSGKTAETPITPKLTLYRWWTDDCGYCRDSLPAMDKLREKYRSDGLRVVGVYHPKPARPLDDAFIREAAYSRGFQGDIAVDESWEVLRKAYLDSGERAATSISILVDEHGIIRFVHPGPVLFPSIDPENAQQNQDFILLDSAISTLLGAGQQSTTE
;
A
#
# COMPACT_ATOMS: atom_id res chain seq x y z
N MET A 1 -9.73 95.07 -20.69
CA MET A 1 -8.81 94.25 -21.41
C MET A 1 -8.07 93.42 -20.37
N PRO A 2 -8.35 92.13 -20.22
CA PRO A 2 -7.72 91.32 -19.16
C PRO A 2 -6.53 90.51 -19.65
N VAL A 3 -5.58 90.43 -18.75
CA VAL A 3 -4.30 89.78 -18.81
C VAL A 3 -4.49 88.32 -18.62
N ALA A 4 -3.84 87.47 -19.43
CA ALA A 4 -3.81 86.05 -19.29
C ALA A 4 -2.90 85.66 -18.14
N LYS A 5 -3.33 84.73 -17.27
CA LYS A 5 -2.54 84.08 -16.24
C LYS A 5 -2.11 82.68 -16.73
N GLU A 6 -0.81 82.43 -16.78
CA GLU A 6 -0.22 81.13 -16.99
C GLU A 6 -0.43 80.21 -15.75
N ASP A 7 -1.04 79.06 -15.97
CA ASP A 7 -1.15 78.06 -14.96
C ASP A 7 0.02 77.03 -15.11
N LYS A 8 0.82 76.91 -14.05
CA LYS A 8 1.88 75.99 -13.93
C LYS A 8 1.35 74.58 -13.71
N LEU A 9 1.60 73.65 -14.63
CA LEU A 9 1.40 72.22 -14.47
C LEU A 9 2.41 71.66 -13.43
N THR A 10 1.92 71.26 -12.26
CA THR A 10 2.67 70.46 -11.29
C THR A 10 2.48 68.96 -11.62
N SER A 11 3.53 68.33 -12.04
CA SER A 11 3.59 66.89 -12.27
C SER A 11 3.46 66.12 -10.95
N ARG A 12 2.34 65.48 -10.72
CA ARG A 12 2.15 64.49 -9.64
C ARG A 12 2.75 63.17 -10.07
N ARG A 13 3.90 62.78 -9.46
CA ARG A 13 4.43 61.43 -9.52
C ARG A 13 3.50 60.52 -8.74
N TRP A 14 2.87 59.59 -9.43
CA TRP A 14 2.16 58.45 -8.83
C TRP A 14 3.17 57.40 -8.42
N GLY A 15 3.39 57.26 -7.10
CA GLY A 15 4.13 56.14 -6.54
C GLY A 15 3.26 54.89 -6.65
N ILE A 16 3.71 53.90 -7.41
CA ILE A 16 3.11 52.56 -7.44
C ILE A 16 3.52 51.89 -6.14
N ILE A 17 2.61 51.81 -5.21
CA ILE A 17 2.77 50.95 -4.01
C ILE A 17 2.48 49.53 -4.47
N GLY A 18 3.56 48.76 -4.67
CA GLY A 18 3.48 47.32 -4.90
C GLY A 18 2.99 46.63 -3.61
N VAL A 19 1.71 46.25 -3.60
CA VAL A 19 1.21 45.34 -2.55
C VAL A 19 1.75 43.94 -2.87
N LEU A 20 2.80 43.57 -2.15
CA LEU A 20 3.25 42.17 -2.07
C LEU A 20 2.17 41.36 -1.34
N VAL A 21 1.30 40.70 -2.12
CA VAL A 21 0.40 39.69 -1.62
C VAL A 21 1.30 38.46 -1.29
N LEU A 22 1.71 38.33 -0.04
CA LEU A 22 2.21 37.08 0.51
C LEU A 22 1.05 36.07 0.49
N CYS A 23 0.94 35.29 -0.59
CA CYS A 23 0.18 34.05 -0.55
C CYS A 23 0.86 33.12 0.44
N GLY A 24 0.42 33.16 1.69
CA GLY A 24 0.73 32.12 2.67
C GLY A 24 0.18 30.81 2.11
N LEU A 25 1.08 29.93 1.63
CA LEU A 25 0.78 28.53 1.38
C LEU A 25 0.42 27.92 2.75
N CYS A 26 -0.85 27.99 3.13
CA CYS A 26 -1.41 27.10 4.13
C CYS A 26 -1.31 25.71 3.53
N SER A 27 -0.24 24.98 3.87
CA SER A 27 -0.19 23.53 3.71
C SER A 27 -1.33 22.97 4.55
N ILE A 28 -2.46 22.69 3.92
CA ILE A 28 -3.52 21.89 4.52
C ILE A 28 -2.86 20.51 4.68
N ALA A 29 -2.35 20.22 5.86
CA ALA A 29 -1.93 18.87 6.20
C ALA A 29 -3.15 17.98 5.98
N ALA A 30 -3.13 17.17 4.93
CA ALA A 30 -4.18 16.21 4.66
C ALA A 30 -4.31 15.34 5.92
N VAL A 31 -5.49 15.36 6.54
CA VAL A 31 -5.80 14.50 7.68
C VAL A 31 -5.67 13.07 7.17
N GLN A 32 -4.62 12.38 7.61
CA GLN A 32 -4.42 10.98 7.24
C GLN A 32 -5.62 10.16 7.72
N PRO A 33 -6.22 9.32 6.89
CA PRO A 33 -7.35 8.50 7.31
C PRO A 33 -6.93 7.60 8.49
N MET A 34 -7.84 7.39 9.43
CA MET A 34 -7.62 6.45 10.53
C MET A 34 -7.52 5.02 9.99
N GLY A 35 -6.64 4.23 10.62
CA GLY A 35 -6.43 2.85 10.23
C GLY A 35 -5.48 2.66 9.04
N ILE A 36 -5.09 1.40 8.85
CA ILE A 36 -4.19 0.95 7.77
C ILE A 36 -4.69 -0.36 7.15
N VAL A 37 -6.01 -0.51 7.00
CA VAL A 37 -6.60 -1.70 6.38
C VAL A 37 -6.04 -1.92 4.99
N GLY A 38 -5.73 -3.17 4.64
CA GLY A 38 -5.14 -3.56 3.36
C GLY A 38 -3.60 -3.49 3.31
N GLN A 39 -2.97 -2.84 4.30
CA GLN A 39 -1.52 -2.71 4.36
C GLN A 39 -0.87 -3.84 5.16
N ALA A 40 0.42 -4.08 4.93
CA ALA A 40 1.21 -4.96 5.77
C ALA A 40 1.23 -4.43 7.22
N ALA A 41 1.01 -5.31 8.18
CA ALA A 41 1.04 -4.97 9.59
C ALA A 41 2.45 -4.52 10.00
N PRO A 42 2.64 -3.27 10.46
CA PRO A 42 3.93 -2.80 10.93
C PRO A 42 4.29 -3.41 12.28
N PRO A 43 5.59 -3.39 12.69
CA PRO A 43 6.02 -3.80 14.02
C PRO A 43 5.26 -3.09 15.13
N TRP A 44 4.95 -3.81 16.20
CA TRP A 44 4.16 -3.27 17.31
C TRP A 44 4.93 -2.29 18.17
N HIS A 45 6.24 -2.50 18.35
CA HIS A 45 7.09 -1.68 19.21
C HIS A 45 6.49 -1.50 20.62
N VAL A 46 6.15 -2.63 21.26
CA VAL A 46 5.70 -2.65 22.65
C VAL A 46 6.86 -2.27 23.56
N ASP A 47 6.67 -1.29 24.45
CA ASP A 47 7.75 -0.82 25.32
C ASP A 47 8.05 -1.82 26.45
N THR A 48 7.03 -2.53 26.93
CA THR A 48 7.16 -3.53 28.01
C THR A 48 6.08 -4.60 27.87
N TRP A 49 6.48 -5.87 27.85
CA TRP A 49 5.58 -7.00 27.99
C TRP A 49 5.40 -7.31 29.48
N VAL A 50 4.17 -7.17 29.98
CA VAL A 50 3.84 -7.39 31.39
C VAL A 50 3.35 -8.83 31.66
N GLN A 51 2.96 -9.51 30.61
CA GLN A 51 2.56 -10.92 30.61
C GLN A 51 2.89 -11.54 29.24
N ILE A 52 3.65 -12.63 29.25
CA ILE A 52 3.88 -13.50 28.08
C ILE A 52 3.79 -14.95 28.56
N PRO A 53 3.45 -15.94 27.68
CA PRO A 53 3.52 -17.34 28.03
C PRO A 53 4.92 -17.74 28.50
N SER A 54 4.99 -18.61 29.49
CA SER A 54 6.29 -19.04 30.08
C SER A 54 7.19 -19.64 29.00
N GLY A 55 8.44 -19.17 28.91
CA GLY A 55 9.42 -19.62 27.93
C GLY A 55 9.24 -19.10 26.50
N ALA A 56 8.23 -18.26 26.24
CA ALA A 56 8.07 -17.61 24.94
C ALA A 56 8.96 -16.39 24.80
N ALA A 57 9.42 -16.10 23.57
CA ALA A 57 10.05 -14.83 23.23
C ALA A 57 9.03 -13.68 23.29
N GLU A 58 9.51 -12.44 23.38
CA GLU A 58 8.66 -11.26 23.29
C GLU A 58 7.89 -11.27 21.98
N PRO A 59 6.54 -11.15 22.05
CA PRO A 59 5.72 -11.25 20.85
C PRO A 59 5.93 -10.02 19.94
N GLU A 60 6.09 -10.29 18.65
CA GLU A 60 6.04 -9.30 17.58
C GLU A 60 5.21 -9.87 16.42
N VAL A 61 4.68 -9.00 15.57
CA VAL A 61 3.77 -9.39 14.51
C VAL A 61 4.33 -10.51 13.61
N ASP A 62 5.63 -10.48 13.32
CA ASP A 62 6.28 -11.46 12.46
C ASP A 62 6.39 -12.85 13.08
N ALA A 63 6.37 -12.95 14.42
CA ALA A 63 6.39 -14.25 15.11
C ALA A 63 5.08 -15.06 14.90
N PHE A 64 4.02 -14.40 14.43
CA PHE A 64 2.72 -15.01 14.23
C PHE A 64 2.33 -15.15 12.75
N ARG A 65 3.30 -15.13 11.84
CA ARG A 65 3.04 -15.42 10.42
C ARG A 65 2.38 -16.79 10.24
N GLY A 66 1.37 -16.84 9.38
CA GLY A 66 0.55 -18.02 9.15
C GLY A 66 -0.66 -18.12 10.09
N LYS A 67 -0.78 -17.25 11.08
CA LYS A 67 -1.92 -17.17 12.01
C LYS A 67 -2.74 -15.91 11.82
N VAL A 68 -4.01 -15.95 12.18
CA VAL A 68 -4.86 -14.76 12.29
C VAL A 68 -4.61 -14.12 13.65
N ILE A 69 -4.31 -12.82 13.68
CA ILE A 69 -4.02 -12.09 14.92
C ILE A 69 -5.19 -11.16 15.25
N TYR A 70 -5.70 -11.26 16.45
CA TYR A 70 -6.59 -10.27 17.06
C TYR A 70 -5.77 -9.43 18.04
N LEU A 71 -5.42 -8.19 17.64
CA LEU A 71 -4.67 -7.24 18.46
C LEU A 71 -5.62 -6.20 19.04
N TYR A 72 -5.65 -6.10 20.37
CA TYR A 72 -6.56 -5.24 21.11
C TYR A 72 -5.81 -4.11 21.82
N GLY A 73 -6.11 -2.87 21.45
CA GLY A 73 -5.60 -1.65 22.08
C GLY A 73 -6.54 -1.15 23.17
N PHE A 74 -6.04 -0.94 24.41
CA PHE A 74 -6.85 -0.50 25.54
C PHE A 74 -6.13 0.52 26.44
N GLN A 75 -6.89 1.15 27.32
CA GLN A 75 -6.38 1.86 28.50
C GLN A 75 -7.08 1.35 29.75
N SER A 76 -6.34 1.20 30.87
CA SER A 76 -6.84 0.59 32.10
C SER A 76 -7.98 1.36 32.77
N TRP A 77 -8.12 2.65 32.51
CA TRP A 77 -9.20 3.49 33.02
C TRP A 77 -10.39 3.65 32.05
N CYS A 78 -10.24 3.24 30.81
CA CYS A 78 -11.18 3.51 29.71
C CYS A 78 -12.53 2.80 29.92
N PRO A 79 -13.65 3.52 30.11
CA PRO A 79 -14.97 2.88 30.33
C PRO A 79 -15.44 2.01 29.16
N GLY A 80 -15.20 2.43 27.91
CA GLY A 80 -15.53 1.67 26.71
C GLY A 80 -14.74 0.36 26.60
N CYS A 81 -13.48 0.36 27.05
CA CYS A 81 -12.67 -0.86 27.11
C CYS A 81 -13.29 -1.88 28.07
N HIS A 82 -13.77 -1.43 29.24
CA HIS A 82 -14.37 -2.30 30.24
C HIS A 82 -15.78 -2.75 29.90
N SER A 83 -16.61 -1.87 29.33
CA SER A 83 -18.01 -2.19 29.05
C SER A 83 -18.23 -2.97 27.75
N LYS A 84 -17.32 -2.85 26.79
CA LYS A 84 -17.45 -3.48 25.45
C LYS A 84 -16.21 -4.27 25.03
N GLY A 85 -15.03 -3.65 25.07
CA GLY A 85 -13.82 -4.22 24.49
C GLY A 85 -13.37 -5.53 25.15
N PHE A 86 -13.15 -5.55 26.46
CA PHE A 86 -12.75 -6.78 27.18
C PHE A 86 -13.83 -7.88 27.12
N PRO A 87 -15.13 -7.59 27.27
CA PRO A 87 -16.17 -8.60 27.07
C PRO A 87 -16.15 -9.21 25.66
N THR A 88 -15.91 -8.41 24.63
CA THR A 88 -15.76 -8.91 23.26
C THR A 88 -14.52 -9.80 23.12
N LEU A 89 -13.37 -9.35 23.64
CA LEU A 89 -12.13 -10.11 23.62
C LEU A 89 -12.30 -11.47 24.31
N GLN A 90 -12.89 -11.51 25.52
CA GLN A 90 -13.14 -12.77 26.26
C GLN A 90 -14.05 -13.72 25.48
N GLN A 91 -15.13 -13.20 24.86
CA GLN A 91 -16.03 -14.02 24.06
C GLN A 91 -15.34 -14.60 22.84
N LEU A 92 -14.49 -13.82 22.16
CA LEU A 92 -13.74 -14.30 21.00
C LEU A 92 -12.67 -15.33 21.41
N ILE A 93 -11.92 -15.10 22.48
CA ILE A 93 -11.00 -16.10 23.03
C ILE A 93 -11.72 -17.43 23.29
N LYS A 94 -12.91 -17.38 23.93
CA LYS A 94 -13.69 -18.59 24.20
C LYS A 94 -14.21 -19.27 22.93
N ARG A 95 -14.59 -18.50 21.89
CA ARG A 95 -15.12 -19.05 20.62
C ARG A 95 -14.05 -19.73 19.78
N PHE A 96 -12.80 -19.32 19.95
CA PHE A 96 -11.63 -19.89 19.27
C PHE A 96 -10.73 -20.71 20.22
N ASP A 97 -11.28 -21.18 21.34
CA ASP A 97 -10.57 -22.04 22.26
C ASP A 97 -10.16 -23.37 21.56
N GLY A 98 -8.89 -23.71 21.61
CA GLY A 98 -8.34 -24.84 20.88
C GLY A 98 -8.01 -24.60 19.40
N GLU A 99 -8.19 -23.37 18.89
CA GLU A 99 -7.80 -22.99 17.52
C GLU A 99 -6.40 -22.40 17.52
N ASP A 100 -5.40 -23.20 17.18
CA ASP A 100 -3.99 -22.81 17.21
C ASP A 100 -3.61 -21.76 16.16
N ASP A 101 -4.43 -21.59 15.12
CA ASP A 101 -4.20 -20.65 14.05
C ASP A 101 -4.74 -19.24 14.33
N VAL A 102 -5.31 -19.01 15.54
CA VAL A 102 -5.74 -17.67 16.01
C VAL A 102 -4.92 -17.25 17.22
N VAL A 103 -4.41 -16.03 17.17
CA VAL A 103 -3.63 -15.45 18.27
C VAL A 103 -4.33 -14.20 18.77
N PHE A 104 -4.51 -14.11 20.08
CA PHE A 104 -5.03 -12.93 20.76
C PHE A 104 -3.89 -12.22 21.51
N VAL A 105 -3.77 -10.91 21.33
CA VAL A 105 -2.80 -10.06 21.98
C VAL A 105 -3.50 -8.79 22.45
N ALA A 106 -3.20 -8.31 23.66
CA ALA A 106 -3.71 -7.02 24.12
C ALA A 106 -2.56 -6.10 24.54
N VAL A 107 -2.63 -4.85 24.12
CA VAL A 107 -1.63 -3.84 24.44
C VAL A 107 -2.30 -2.60 25.05
N GLN A 108 -1.87 -2.24 26.26
CA GLN A 108 -2.24 -0.94 26.82
C GLN A 108 -1.53 0.16 26.03
N THR A 109 -2.30 0.87 25.19
CA THR A 109 -1.79 1.93 24.33
C THR A 109 -2.03 3.28 24.98
N THR A 110 -0.98 3.82 25.58
CA THR A 110 -1.09 5.04 26.39
C THR A 110 -0.82 6.29 25.54
N PHE A 111 -1.79 7.19 25.50
CA PHE A 111 -1.68 8.50 24.83
C PHE A 111 -2.14 9.64 25.78
N GLU A 112 -2.82 9.28 26.86
CA GLU A 112 -3.27 10.19 27.93
C GLU A 112 -3.34 9.44 29.26
N GLY A 113 -3.56 10.14 30.38
CA GLY A 113 -3.71 9.51 31.70
C GLY A 113 -2.53 8.61 32.10
N TYR A 114 -1.31 9.03 31.84
CA TYR A 114 -0.09 8.22 32.03
C TYR A 114 0.06 7.67 33.46
N GLY A 115 -0.39 8.42 34.49
CA GLY A 115 -0.39 7.95 35.86
C GLY A 115 -1.35 6.79 36.15
N SER A 116 -2.43 6.69 35.37
CA SER A 116 -3.45 5.64 35.47
C SER A 116 -3.24 4.48 34.49
N ASN A 117 -2.30 4.62 33.57
CA ASN A 117 -1.97 3.63 32.54
C ASN A 117 -0.49 3.23 32.66
N THR A 118 -0.12 2.63 33.77
CA THR A 118 1.23 2.10 34.01
C THR A 118 1.31 0.61 33.59
N PRO A 119 2.52 0.04 33.37
CA PRO A 119 2.66 -1.40 33.14
C PRO A 119 1.98 -2.26 34.23
N GLY A 120 2.08 -1.83 35.50
CA GLY A 120 1.40 -2.51 36.62
C GLY A 120 -0.13 -2.51 36.47
N LYS A 121 -0.71 -1.42 36.00
CA LYS A 121 -2.16 -1.34 35.73
C LYS A 121 -2.60 -2.20 34.56
N ALA A 122 -1.75 -2.37 33.54
CA ALA A 122 -2.01 -3.31 32.46
C ALA A 122 -2.09 -4.76 32.99
N LEU A 123 -1.15 -5.15 33.86
CA LEU A 123 -1.16 -6.47 34.49
C LEU A 123 -2.38 -6.67 35.45
N GLU A 124 -2.73 -5.66 36.25
CA GLU A 124 -3.94 -5.69 37.09
C GLU A 124 -5.20 -5.89 36.23
N THR A 125 -5.28 -5.21 35.09
CA THR A 125 -6.39 -5.33 34.13
C THR A 125 -6.45 -6.73 33.54
N ALA A 126 -5.31 -7.30 33.12
CA ALA A 126 -5.24 -8.68 32.63
C ALA A 126 -5.76 -9.68 33.66
N LYS A 127 -5.35 -9.55 34.91
CA LYS A 127 -5.81 -10.39 36.04
C LYS A 127 -7.32 -10.23 36.27
N ARG A 128 -7.85 -9.01 36.22
CA ARG A 128 -9.28 -8.72 36.39
C ARG A 128 -10.16 -9.46 35.40
N TYR A 129 -9.69 -9.61 34.16
CA TYR A 129 -10.41 -10.29 33.07
C TYR A 129 -9.96 -11.73 32.87
N ASP A 130 -9.12 -12.27 33.75
CA ASP A 130 -8.51 -13.61 33.65
C ASP A 130 -7.90 -13.93 32.26
N LEU A 131 -7.22 -12.94 31.67
CA LEU A 131 -6.62 -13.08 30.36
C LEU A 131 -5.32 -13.88 30.46
N LYS A 132 -5.22 -14.95 29.68
CA LYS A 132 -4.02 -15.82 29.58
C LYS A 132 -3.22 -15.58 28.28
N ILE A 133 -3.46 -14.44 27.64
CA ILE A 133 -2.83 -14.01 26.40
C ILE A 133 -1.63 -13.08 26.67
N PRO A 134 -0.75 -12.81 25.70
CA PRO A 134 0.25 -11.77 25.81
C PRO A 134 -0.36 -10.39 26.09
N ILE A 135 0.18 -9.70 27.11
CA ILE A 135 -0.25 -8.36 27.50
C ILE A 135 0.95 -7.43 27.48
N GLY A 136 0.85 -6.40 26.65
CA GLY A 136 1.88 -5.37 26.52
C GLY A 136 1.46 -4.01 27.07
N HIS A 137 2.45 -3.13 27.23
CA HIS A 137 2.29 -1.71 27.51
C HIS A 137 3.11 -0.91 26.53
N SER A 138 2.51 0.11 25.92
CA SER A 138 3.15 1.00 24.96
C SER A 138 2.72 2.45 25.20
N GLY A 139 3.70 3.33 25.31
CA GLY A 139 3.54 4.76 25.54
C GLY A 139 3.78 5.17 26.99
N THR A 140 4.57 6.22 27.16
CA THR A 140 4.89 6.88 28.44
C THR A 140 4.76 8.39 28.29
N SER A 141 4.80 9.13 29.41
CA SER A 141 4.76 10.59 29.38
C SER A 141 5.84 11.15 28.43
N GLY A 142 5.42 11.99 27.51
CA GLY A 142 6.29 12.54 26.47
C GLY A 142 6.65 11.59 25.31
N LYS A 143 6.22 10.33 25.37
CA LYS A 143 6.44 9.31 24.32
C LYS A 143 5.15 8.53 24.07
N PRO A 144 4.20 9.07 23.28
CA PRO A 144 2.96 8.34 22.93
C PRO A 144 3.24 7.01 22.28
N SER A 145 2.33 6.05 22.44
CA SER A 145 2.43 4.71 21.89
C SER A 145 2.81 4.71 20.39
N LYS A 146 3.92 4.03 20.07
CA LYS A 146 4.35 3.83 18.69
C LYS A 146 3.36 2.94 17.93
N LEU A 147 2.77 1.95 18.60
CA LEU A 147 1.72 1.08 18.02
C LEU A 147 0.56 1.92 17.52
N MET A 148 0.03 2.85 18.35
CA MET A 148 -1.07 3.72 17.91
C MET A 148 -0.72 4.52 16.66
N ARG A 149 0.47 5.08 16.61
CA ARG A 149 0.93 5.86 15.47
C ARG A 149 1.10 5.01 14.21
N ASN A 150 1.72 3.83 14.34
CA ASN A 150 1.99 2.94 13.21
C ASN A 150 0.70 2.39 12.61
N TYR A 151 -0.28 2.07 13.44
CA TYR A 151 -1.59 1.58 13.00
C TYR A 151 -2.62 2.69 12.81
N ARG A 152 -2.26 3.96 13.01
CA ARG A 152 -3.16 5.13 12.89
C ARG A 152 -4.46 4.98 13.67
N THR A 153 -4.35 4.48 14.91
CA THR A 153 -5.53 4.30 15.75
C THR A 153 -6.02 5.64 16.31
N GLY A 154 -7.33 5.80 16.44
CA GLY A 154 -7.93 7.07 16.90
C GLY A 154 -8.23 7.13 18.40
N GLY A 155 -7.97 6.06 19.15
CA GLY A 155 -8.30 6.01 20.58
C GLY A 155 -8.35 4.60 21.15
N THR A 156 -9.14 4.40 22.21
CA THR A 156 -9.41 3.10 22.84
C THR A 156 -10.89 2.98 23.23
N PRO A 157 -11.52 1.78 23.20
CA PRO A 157 -10.97 0.50 22.75
C PRO A 157 -10.65 0.51 21.26
N TRP A 158 -9.61 -0.19 20.83
CA TRP A 158 -9.26 -0.30 19.41
C TRP A 158 -8.99 -1.75 19.03
N THR A 159 -9.53 -2.19 17.91
CA THR A 159 -9.38 -3.56 17.43
C THR A 159 -8.68 -3.58 16.09
N ILE A 160 -7.65 -4.40 15.99
CA ILE A 160 -6.91 -4.65 14.76
C ILE A 160 -6.96 -6.17 14.51
N ILE A 161 -7.38 -6.59 13.30
CA ILE A 161 -7.32 -7.98 12.90
C ILE A 161 -6.38 -8.09 11.71
N ILE A 162 -5.40 -8.99 11.84
CA ILE A 162 -4.35 -9.21 10.83
C ILE A 162 -4.54 -10.64 10.31
N ASP A 163 -4.50 -10.81 9.00
CA ASP A 163 -4.65 -12.14 8.39
C ASP A 163 -3.36 -12.97 8.46
N ARG A 164 -3.46 -14.22 8.02
CA ARG A 164 -2.36 -15.20 8.01
C ARG A 164 -1.13 -14.74 7.21
N ASN A 165 -1.32 -13.77 6.31
CA ASN A 165 -0.26 -13.18 5.49
C ASN A 165 0.35 -11.93 6.12
N GLY A 166 -0.14 -11.50 7.28
CA GLY A 166 0.28 -10.28 7.95
C GLY A 166 -0.28 -9.01 7.35
N VAL A 167 -1.42 -9.07 6.66
CA VAL A 167 -2.14 -7.92 6.15
C VAL A 167 -3.23 -7.51 7.12
N VAL A 168 -3.35 -6.22 7.42
CA VAL A 168 -4.39 -5.67 8.29
C VAL A 168 -5.75 -5.75 7.57
N ARG A 169 -6.71 -6.47 8.16
CA ARG A 169 -8.04 -6.71 7.58
C ARG A 169 -9.17 -5.98 8.33
N LEU A 170 -8.88 -5.57 9.54
CA LEU A 170 -9.70 -4.65 10.33
C LEU A 170 -8.77 -3.73 11.13
N ASN A 171 -9.14 -2.47 11.23
CA ASN A 171 -8.44 -1.48 12.04
C ASN A 171 -9.46 -0.41 12.43
N ASP A 172 -10.16 -0.61 13.55
CA ASP A 172 -11.32 0.20 13.89
C ASP A 172 -11.49 0.32 15.41
N PHE A 173 -12.32 1.27 15.81
CA PHE A 173 -12.59 1.61 17.21
C PHE A 173 -13.18 0.47 18.02
N HIS A 174 -14.10 -0.30 17.47
CA HIS A 174 -14.75 -1.41 18.16
C HIS A 174 -15.37 -2.39 17.18
N ILE A 175 -15.37 -3.68 17.54
CA ILE A 175 -16.07 -4.73 16.80
C ILE A 175 -16.96 -5.53 17.76
N THR A 176 -18.13 -5.98 17.28
CA THR A 176 -18.96 -6.89 18.06
C THR A 176 -18.40 -8.32 18.05
N PRO A 177 -18.71 -9.16 19.06
CA PRO A 177 -18.25 -10.55 19.09
C PRO A 177 -18.64 -11.34 17.84
N ASP A 178 -19.83 -11.11 17.29
CA ASP A 178 -20.32 -11.84 16.12
C ASP A 178 -19.59 -11.39 14.84
N ALA A 179 -19.40 -10.09 14.66
CA ALA A 179 -18.63 -9.56 13.53
C ALA A 179 -17.16 -10.00 13.61
N GLY A 180 -16.54 -9.99 14.79
CA GLY A 180 -15.19 -10.48 15.02
C GLY A 180 -15.07 -11.96 14.70
N HIS A 181 -16.00 -12.79 15.19
CA HIS A 181 -16.03 -14.22 14.91
C HIS A 181 -16.17 -14.50 13.41
N ALA A 182 -17.12 -13.85 12.73
CA ALA A 182 -17.35 -14.04 11.30
C ALA A 182 -16.11 -13.63 10.47
N LEU A 183 -15.47 -12.52 10.83
CA LEU A 183 -14.26 -12.08 10.12
C LEU A 183 -13.09 -13.07 10.34
N ILE A 184 -12.79 -13.44 11.57
CA ILE A 184 -11.70 -14.38 11.89
C ILE A 184 -11.94 -15.73 11.19
N THR A 185 -13.15 -16.29 11.28
CA THR A 185 -13.52 -17.56 10.61
C THR A 185 -13.30 -17.48 9.10
N ARG A 186 -13.70 -16.36 8.46
CA ARG A 186 -13.44 -16.14 7.04
C ARG A 186 -11.94 -16.10 6.74
N LEU A 187 -11.13 -15.41 7.56
CA LEU A 187 -9.69 -15.29 7.36
C LEU A 187 -8.97 -16.62 7.55
N LEU A 188 -9.46 -17.49 8.43
CA LEU A 188 -8.95 -18.87 8.59
C LEU A 188 -9.25 -19.73 7.37
N ALA A 189 -10.40 -19.53 6.72
CA ALA A 189 -10.79 -20.25 5.52
C ALA A 189 -10.07 -19.73 4.26
N GLU A 190 -9.53 -18.51 4.28
CA GLU A 190 -8.70 -17.99 3.19
C GLU A 190 -7.43 -18.84 3.10
N ALA A 191 -7.12 -19.37 1.91
CA ALA A 191 -5.86 -20.10 1.70
C ALA A 191 -4.68 -19.23 2.17
N PRO A 192 -3.70 -19.80 2.90
CA PRO A 192 -2.48 -19.08 3.21
C PRO A 192 -1.87 -18.60 1.89
N ARG A 193 -1.81 -17.33 1.69
CA ARG A 193 -0.98 -16.79 0.60
C ARG A 193 0.46 -17.12 1.00
N SER A 194 1.31 -17.44 0.03
CA SER A 194 2.75 -17.63 0.28
C SER A 194 3.25 -16.54 1.24
N PRO A 195 4.18 -16.84 2.17
CA PRO A 195 4.61 -15.87 3.19
C PRO A 195 4.78 -14.52 2.57
N VAL A 196 4.28 -13.46 3.21
CA VAL A 196 4.56 -12.09 2.75
C VAL A 196 6.07 -11.94 2.84
N GLN A 197 6.72 -12.30 1.75
CA GLN A 197 8.13 -12.03 1.57
C GLN A 197 8.25 -10.52 1.74
N THR A 198 9.20 -10.07 2.56
CA THR A 198 9.43 -8.65 2.77
C THR A 198 9.76 -8.03 1.43
N LEU A 199 8.74 -7.46 0.78
CA LEU A 199 8.95 -6.78 -0.48
C LEU A 199 9.76 -5.52 -0.21
N PRO A 200 10.65 -5.16 -1.12
CA PRO A 200 11.34 -3.89 -1.02
C PRO A 200 10.32 -2.75 -0.95
N ALA A 201 10.56 -1.78 -0.08
CA ALA A 201 9.65 -0.65 0.09
C ALA A 201 9.57 0.14 -1.23
N ALA A 202 8.37 0.24 -1.79
CA ALA A 202 8.13 1.12 -2.93
C ALA A 202 8.37 2.59 -2.52
N ARG A 203 8.91 3.39 -3.43
CA ARG A 203 9.18 4.82 -3.19
C ARG A 203 7.93 5.67 -3.01
N GLY A 204 6.79 5.19 -3.47
CA GLY A 204 5.49 5.85 -3.36
C GLY A 204 4.37 4.88 -3.66
N GLY A 205 3.12 5.32 -3.45
CA GLY A 205 1.94 4.48 -3.67
C GLY A 205 1.73 3.41 -2.59
N GLN A 206 2.34 3.56 -1.41
CA GLN A 206 2.14 2.63 -0.30
C GLN A 206 0.68 2.55 0.17
N ASP A 207 -0.06 3.64 -0.02
CA ASP A 207 -1.48 3.75 0.32
C ASP A 207 -2.39 2.83 -0.51
N VAL A 208 -1.97 2.43 -1.71
CA VAL A 208 -2.72 1.48 -2.56
C VAL A 208 -2.18 0.06 -2.52
N ILE A 209 -1.03 -0.19 -1.87
CA ILE A 209 -0.50 -1.55 -1.69
C ILE A 209 -1.40 -2.32 -0.73
N GLY A 210 -1.84 -3.51 -1.12
CA GLY A 210 -2.81 -4.32 -0.40
C GLY A 210 -4.26 -4.11 -0.85
N GLU A 211 -4.54 -3.02 -1.58
CA GLU A 211 -5.87 -2.77 -2.14
C GLU A 211 -6.17 -3.74 -3.30
N THR A 212 -7.46 -3.97 -3.52
CA THR A 212 -7.92 -4.77 -4.65
C THR A 212 -7.82 -3.95 -5.94
N PHE A 213 -6.98 -4.39 -6.86
CA PHE A 213 -7.00 -3.92 -8.23
C PHE A 213 -8.20 -4.59 -8.92
N SER A 214 -9.37 -3.96 -8.81
CA SER A 214 -10.60 -4.46 -9.42
C SER A 214 -10.33 -4.80 -10.89
N LYS A 215 -10.81 -5.96 -11.35
CA LYS A 215 -10.56 -6.43 -12.73
C LYS A 215 -10.68 -5.26 -13.71
N PRO A 216 -9.59 -4.80 -14.31
CA PRO A 216 -9.59 -3.55 -15.04
C PRO A 216 -10.42 -3.69 -16.31
N SER A 217 -11.38 -2.79 -16.50
CA SER A 217 -12.18 -2.69 -17.71
C SER A 217 -11.47 -1.79 -18.72
N PHE A 218 -10.37 -2.27 -19.28
CA PHE A 218 -9.72 -1.55 -20.37
C PHE A 218 -10.65 -1.48 -21.59
N THR A 219 -10.62 -0.36 -22.30
CA THR A 219 -11.50 -0.13 -23.44
C THR A 219 -11.23 -1.11 -24.57
N ARG A 220 -10.01 -1.56 -24.74
CA ARG A 220 -9.61 -2.58 -25.72
C ARG A 220 -8.24 -3.16 -25.44
N TRP A 221 -7.93 -4.26 -26.13
CA TRP A 221 -6.66 -4.96 -26.10
C TRP A 221 -6.06 -5.07 -27.48
N ILE A 222 -4.76 -4.79 -27.58
CA ILE A 222 -4.00 -4.85 -28.83
C ILE A 222 -2.96 -5.96 -28.69
N LYS A 223 -3.00 -6.94 -29.60
CA LYS A 223 -2.06 -8.05 -29.61
C LYS A 223 -0.67 -7.61 -30.08
N PRO A 224 0.42 -8.24 -29.58
CA PRO A 224 1.77 -8.00 -30.05
C PRO A 224 1.94 -8.25 -31.55
N LYS A 225 2.96 -7.63 -32.15
CA LYS A 225 3.32 -7.84 -33.56
C LYS A 225 3.86 -9.28 -33.72
N GLY A 226 3.23 -10.08 -34.54
CA GLY A 226 3.68 -11.44 -34.86
C GLY A 226 2.82 -12.58 -34.28
N GLU A 227 1.92 -12.35 -33.37
CA GLU A 227 0.90 -13.31 -32.95
C GLU A 227 -0.29 -13.32 -33.93
N GLN A 228 -0.07 -13.75 -35.14
CA GLN A 228 -1.18 -14.26 -35.96
C GLN A 228 -1.56 -15.63 -35.38
N LEU A 229 -2.88 -15.82 -35.21
CA LEU A 229 -3.44 -17.13 -34.93
C LEU A 229 -2.99 -18.08 -36.03
N SER A 230 -1.89 -18.82 -35.81
CA SER A 230 -1.57 -19.96 -36.64
C SER A 230 -2.65 -21.01 -36.37
N SER A 231 -3.62 -21.09 -37.28
CA SER A 231 -4.56 -22.21 -37.37
C SER A 231 -3.75 -23.50 -37.45
N GLY A 232 -3.63 -24.23 -36.31
CA GLY A 232 -3.07 -25.57 -36.35
C GLY A 232 -2.01 -25.94 -35.31
N LYS A 233 -1.63 -25.07 -34.39
CA LYS A 233 -0.88 -25.50 -33.18
C LYS A 233 -1.83 -25.47 -31.99
N THR A 234 -1.93 -26.62 -31.30
CA THR A 234 -2.56 -26.77 -29.99
C THR A 234 -2.20 -25.57 -29.12
N ALA A 235 -3.23 -24.79 -28.79
CA ALA A 235 -3.06 -23.68 -27.83
C ALA A 235 -2.42 -24.25 -26.58
N GLU A 236 -1.20 -23.81 -26.25
CA GLU A 236 -0.68 -23.98 -24.93
C GLU A 236 -1.75 -23.43 -23.99
N THR A 237 -2.16 -24.26 -23.04
CA THR A 237 -3.18 -23.90 -22.04
C THR A 237 -2.77 -22.55 -21.47
N PRO A 238 -3.64 -21.51 -21.50
CA PRO A 238 -3.25 -20.21 -20.99
C PRO A 238 -2.86 -20.36 -19.53
N ILE A 239 -1.57 -20.24 -19.22
CA ILE A 239 -1.08 -20.25 -17.83
C ILE A 239 -1.71 -19.02 -17.19
N THR A 240 -2.57 -19.23 -16.21
CA THR A 240 -3.09 -18.11 -15.40
C THR A 240 -1.89 -17.43 -14.76
N PRO A 241 -1.63 -16.16 -15.03
CA PRO A 241 -0.43 -15.51 -14.50
C PRO A 241 -0.51 -15.42 -12.98
N LYS A 242 0.58 -15.77 -12.30
CA LYS A 242 0.73 -15.58 -10.86
C LYS A 242 0.84 -14.11 -10.51
N LEU A 243 1.49 -13.34 -11.39
CA LEU A 243 1.66 -11.91 -11.27
C LEU A 243 1.35 -11.22 -12.59
N THR A 244 0.75 -10.04 -12.52
CA THR A 244 0.60 -9.14 -13.67
C THR A 244 1.20 -7.78 -13.35
N LEU A 245 2.16 -7.34 -14.17
CA LEU A 245 2.76 -6.02 -14.12
C LEU A 245 2.09 -5.13 -15.15
N TYR A 246 1.38 -4.11 -14.71
CA TYR A 246 0.80 -3.08 -15.56
C TYR A 246 1.72 -1.89 -15.60
N ARG A 247 2.09 -1.40 -16.81
CA ARG A 247 2.87 -0.19 -17.02
C ARG A 247 2.10 0.80 -17.87
N TRP A 248 1.65 1.93 -17.29
CA TRP A 248 1.05 3.01 -18.06
C TRP A 248 2.08 3.78 -18.86
N TRP A 249 1.77 4.05 -20.11
CA TRP A 249 2.65 4.74 -21.04
C TRP A 249 1.87 5.49 -22.12
N THR A 250 2.52 6.46 -22.76
CA THR A 250 2.05 7.15 -23.96
C THR A 250 3.20 7.29 -24.96
N ASP A 251 2.87 7.46 -26.21
CA ASP A 251 3.85 7.53 -27.31
C ASP A 251 4.70 8.81 -27.30
N ASP A 252 4.16 9.92 -26.81
CA ASP A 252 4.85 11.21 -26.74
C ASP A 252 5.48 11.46 -25.36
N CYS A 253 6.06 10.42 -24.76
CA CYS A 253 6.67 10.48 -23.44
C CYS A 253 8.10 9.99 -23.48
N GLY A 254 9.07 10.90 -23.28
CA GLY A 254 10.48 10.55 -23.22
C GLY A 254 10.82 9.50 -22.16
N TYR A 255 10.23 9.60 -20.96
CA TYR A 255 10.42 8.63 -19.88
C TYR A 255 9.87 7.23 -20.20
N CYS A 256 8.84 7.15 -21.03
CA CYS A 256 8.26 5.87 -21.45
C CYS A 256 9.18 5.15 -22.43
N ARG A 257 9.91 5.90 -23.27
CA ARG A 257 10.88 5.35 -24.22
C ARG A 257 11.95 4.52 -23.51
N ASP A 258 12.42 4.99 -22.35
CA ASP A 258 13.51 4.31 -21.62
C ASP A 258 12.96 3.19 -20.71
N SER A 259 11.72 3.31 -20.26
CA SER A 259 11.09 2.32 -19.37
C SER A 259 10.50 1.11 -20.08
N LEU A 260 9.99 1.26 -21.30
CA LEU A 260 9.36 0.14 -22.03
C LEU A 260 10.31 -1.02 -22.32
N PRO A 261 11.57 -0.79 -22.77
CA PRO A 261 12.55 -1.86 -22.91
C PRO A 261 12.86 -2.57 -21.59
N ALA A 262 12.85 -1.82 -20.47
CA ALA A 262 13.05 -2.40 -19.15
C ALA A 262 11.88 -3.32 -18.74
N MET A 263 10.65 -2.95 -19.08
CA MET A 263 9.47 -3.82 -18.87
C MET A 263 9.57 -5.09 -19.72
N ASP A 264 10.02 -5.00 -20.95
CA ASP A 264 10.19 -6.17 -21.80
C ASP A 264 11.28 -7.11 -21.30
N LYS A 265 12.38 -6.59 -20.74
CA LYS A 265 13.40 -7.41 -20.06
C LYS A 265 12.81 -8.18 -18.87
N LEU A 266 11.96 -7.56 -18.06
CA LEU A 266 11.28 -8.26 -16.96
C LEU A 266 10.32 -9.32 -17.50
N ARG A 267 9.59 -9.03 -18.58
CA ARG A 267 8.71 -9.99 -19.27
C ARG A 267 9.51 -11.22 -19.72
N GLU A 268 10.60 -11.03 -20.42
CA GLU A 268 11.45 -12.12 -20.91
C GLU A 268 12.04 -12.94 -19.75
N LYS A 269 12.49 -12.26 -18.71
CA LYS A 269 13.13 -12.90 -17.55
C LYS A 269 12.17 -13.81 -16.77
N TYR A 270 10.91 -13.42 -16.59
CA TYR A 270 9.99 -14.06 -15.64
C TYR A 270 8.73 -14.68 -16.27
N ARG A 271 8.56 -14.65 -17.61
CA ARG A 271 7.36 -15.21 -18.24
C ARG A 271 7.15 -16.69 -17.95
N SER A 272 8.21 -17.47 -17.90
CA SER A 272 8.17 -18.90 -17.56
C SER A 272 7.77 -19.15 -16.10
N ASP A 273 8.05 -18.20 -15.21
CA ASP A 273 7.75 -18.32 -13.79
C ASP A 273 6.34 -17.82 -13.44
N GLY A 274 5.64 -17.23 -14.41
CA GLY A 274 4.25 -16.79 -14.28
C GLY A 274 4.04 -15.28 -14.24
N LEU A 275 5.03 -14.47 -14.66
CA LEU A 275 4.83 -13.03 -14.86
C LEU A 275 4.19 -12.72 -16.20
N ARG A 276 3.09 -11.97 -16.18
CA ARG A 276 2.54 -11.27 -17.34
C ARG A 276 2.88 -9.79 -17.26
N VAL A 277 3.35 -9.19 -18.34
CA VAL A 277 3.59 -7.75 -18.43
C VAL A 277 2.66 -7.13 -19.46
N VAL A 278 1.94 -6.10 -19.05
CA VAL A 278 0.95 -5.38 -19.87
C VAL A 278 1.35 -3.92 -19.98
N GLY A 279 1.60 -3.45 -21.19
CA GLY A 279 1.76 -2.02 -21.46
C GLY A 279 0.38 -1.37 -21.59
N VAL A 280 0.01 -0.53 -20.65
CA VAL A 280 -1.28 0.17 -20.67
C VAL A 280 -1.11 1.52 -21.36
N TYR A 281 -1.59 1.61 -22.59
CA TYR A 281 -1.53 2.85 -23.35
C TYR A 281 -2.65 3.80 -22.90
N HIS A 282 -2.29 5.04 -22.60
CA HIS A 282 -3.23 6.12 -22.35
C HIS A 282 -2.89 7.32 -23.24
N PRO A 283 -3.83 7.84 -24.04
CA PRO A 283 -3.56 8.96 -24.95
C PRO A 283 -3.28 10.26 -24.18
N LYS A 284 -2.25 10.98 -24.61
CA LYS A 284 -1.90 12.28 -24.02
C LYS A 284 -1.26 13.18 -25.07
N PRO A 285 -1.95 14.23 -25.55
CA PRO A 285 -3.35 14.60 -25.27
C PRO A 285 -4.37 13.59 -25.82
N ALA A 286 -5.63 13.73 -25.43
CA ALA A 286 -6.71 12.90 -25.96
C ALA A 286 -6.80 13.08 -27.49
N ARG A 287 -6.88 11.98 -28.22
CA ARG A 287 -6.92 11.95 -29.70
C ARG A 287 -7.55 10.66 -30.20
N PRO A 288 -7.97 10.59 -31.46
CA PRO A 288 -8.39 9.34 -32.06
C PRO A 288 -7.28 8.28 -31.97
N LEU A 289 -7.66 7.05 -31.66
CA LEU A 289 -6.71 5.95 -31.44
C LEU A 289 -6.67 5.04 -32.66
N ASP A 290 -5.46 4.73 -33.09
CA ASP A 290 -5.16 3.74 -34.11
C ASP A 290 -4.35 2.60 -33.46
N ASP A 291 -4.89 1.37 -33.48
CA ASP A 291 -4.27 0.19 -32.90
C ASP A 291 -2.95 -0.18 -33.60
N ALA A 292 -2.86 0.06 -34.90
CA ALA A 292 -1.63 -0.19 -35.66
C ALA A 292 -0.52 0.79 -35.23
N PHE A 293 -0.88 2.05 -35.07
CA PHE A 293 0.03 3.08 -34.57
C PHE A 293 0.50 2.78 -33.13
N ILE A 294 -0.42 2.45 -32.21
CA ILE A 294 -0.07 2.14 -30.82
C ILE A 294 0.86 0.92 -30.74
N ARG A 295 0.56 -0.13 -31.52
CA ARG A 295 1.40 -1.33 -31.61
C ARG A 295 2.81 -1.02 -32.12
N GLU A 296 2.90 -0.26 -33.18
CA GLU A 296 4.19 0.12 -33.77
C GLU A 296 4.98 1.03 -32.83
N ALA A 297 4.30 1.95 -32.15
CA ALA A 297 4.91 2.82 -31.13
C ALA A 297 5.48 2.03 -29.93
N ALA A 298 4.80 0.99 -29.48
CA ALA A 298 5.32 0.09 -28.44
C ALA A 298 6.52 -0.73 -28.94
N TYR A 299 6.37 -1.32 -30.11
CA TYR A 299 7.41 -2.17 -30.73
C TYR A 299 8.71 -1.39 -31.01
N SER A 300 8.60 -0.20 -31.60
CA SER A 300 9.76 0.66 -31.87
C SER A 300 10.48 1.11 -30.60
N ARG A 301 9.84 1.03 -29.44
CA ARG A 301 10.40 1.26 -28.13
C ARG A 301 10.87 -0.01 -27.42
N GLY A 302 10.93 -1.13 -28.12
CA GLY A 302 11.43 -2.40 -27.60
C GLY A 302 10.45 -3.14 -26.65
N PHE A 303 9.15 -2.87 -26.72
CA PHE A 303 8.14 -3.60 -25.96
C PHE A 303 7.34 -4.53 -26.85
N GLN A 304 7.31 -5.81 -26.47
CA GLN A 304 6.65 -6.89 -27.22
C GLN A 304 5.56 -7.62 -26.44
N GLY A 305 5.19 -7.10 -25.28
CA GLY A 305 4.12 -7.66 -24.46
C GLY A 305 2.71 -7.27 -24.91
N ASP A 306 1.72 -7.73 -24.16
CA ASP A 306 0.32 -7.35 -24.35
C ASP A 306 0.13 -5.84 -24.15
N ILE A 307 -0.75 -5.25 -24.94
CA ILE A 307 -1.09 -3.83 -24.82
C ILE A 307 -2.57 -3.71 -24.47
N ALA A 308 -2.88 -3.04 -23.37
CA ALA A 308 -4.22 -2.59 -23.03
C ALA A 308 -4.37 -1.10 -23.31
N VAL A 309 -5.60 -0.63 -23.52
CA VAL A 309 -5.89 0.80 -23.75
C VAL A 309 -6.79 1.31 -22.65
N ASP A 310 -6.34 2.34 -21.94
CA ASP A 310 -7.08 3.09 -20.91
C ASP A 310 -7.38 4.50 -21.45
N GLU A 311 -8.31 4.56 -22.41
CA GLU A 311 -8.59 5.74 -23.20
C GLU A 311 -9.04 6.94 -22.38
N SER A 312 -9.92 6.70 -21.40
CA SER A 312 -10.47 7.72 -20.50
C SER A 312 -9.67 7.94 -19.22
N TRP A 313 -8.59 7.17 -19.04
CA TRP A 313 -7.80 7.14 -17.81
C TRP A 313 -8.55 6.62 -16.57
N GLU A 314 -9.68 5.97 -16.78
CA GLU A 314 -10.55 5.53 -15.69
C GLU A 314 -9.88 4.49 -14.81
N VAL A 315 -9.18 3.52 -15.43
CA VAL A 315 -8.47 2.48 -14.68
C VAL A 315 -7.33 3.09 -13.87
N LEU A 316 -6.54 3.99 -14.49
CA LEU A 316 -5.44 4.69 -13.82
C LEU A 316 -5.94 5.56 -12.65
N ARG A 317 -7.04 6.30 -12.86
CA ARG A 317 -7.62 7.13 -11.80
C ARG A 317 -8.04 6.30 -10.61
N LYS A 318 -8.88 5.30 -10.82
CA LYS A 318 -9.38 4.44 -9.74
C LYS A 318 -8.28 3.68 -9.00
N ALA A 319 -7.28 3.21 -9.75
CA ALA A 319 -6.21 2.40 -9.16
C ALA A 319 -5.13 3.23 -8.46
N TYR A 320 -4.96 4.50 -8.83
CA TYR A 320 -3.81 5.26 -8.37
C TYR A 320 -4.05 6.76 -8.20
N LEU A 321 -4.60 7.49 -9.19
CA LEU A 321 -4.60 8.94 -9.16
C LEU A 321 -5.57 9.54 -8.14
N ASP A 322 -6.74 8.91 -7.93
CA ASP A 322 -7.79 9.45 -7.06
C ASP A 322 -7.50 9.24 -5.57
N SER A 323 -6.52 8.41 -5.22
CA SER A 323 -6.18 8.10 -3.82
C SER A 323 -5.27 9.12 -3.14
N GLY A 324 -4.74 10.12 -3.87
CA GLY A 324 -3.85 11.13 -3.29
C GLY A 324 -3.22 12.09 -4.30
N GLU A 325 -2.35 12.96 -3.84
CA GLU A 325 -1.58 13.84 -4.74
C GLU A 325 -0.56 13.02 -5.52
N ARG A 326 -0.72 12.95 -6.84
CA ARG A 326 0.10 12.17 -7.76
C ARG A 326 0.69 13.03 -8.85
N ALA A 327 2.02 12.91 -9.03
CA ALA A 327 2.75 13.74 -10.00
C ALA A 327 2.87 13.07 -11.37
N ALA A 328 2.83 11.73 -11.44
CA ALA A 328 3.11 11.00 -12.66
C ALA A 328 1.96 10.06 -13.06
N THR A 329 1.74 9.96 -14.37
CA THR A 329 0.78 9.02 -14.99
C THR A 329 1.49 7.81 -15.62
N SER A 330 2.81 7.88 -15.82
CA SER A 330 3.64 6.78 -16.32
C SER A 330 4.16 5.96 -15.14
N ILE A 331 3.29 5.16 -14.57
CA ILE A 331 3.53 4.36 -13.37
C ILE A 331 3.53 2.86 -13.67
N SER A 332 3.98 2.05 -12.72
CA SER A 332 3.80 0.59 -12.79
C SER A 332 3.10 0.08 -11.55
N ILE A 333 2.17 -0.86 -11.74
CA ILE A 333 1.45 -1.56 -10.66
C ILE A 333 1.65 -3.06 -10.84
N LEU A 334 2.17 -3.72 -9.82
CA LEU A 334 2.32 -5.18 -9.76
C LEU A 334 1.16 -5.78 -8.97
N VAL A 335 0.42 -6.69 -9.59
CA VAL A 335 -0.80 -7.30 -9.06
C VAL A 335 -0.62 -8.82 -9.00
N ASP A 336 -1.04 -9.45 -7.90
CA ASP A 336 -1.01 -10.91 -7.77
C ASP A 336 -2.22 -11.59 -8.44
N GLU A 337 -2.23 -12.93 -8.46
CA GLU A 337 -3.29 -13.77 -9.02
C GLU A 337 -4.67 -13.55 -8.37
N HIS A 338 -4.69 -12.97 -7.17
CA HIS A 338 -5.92 -12.64 -6.43
C HIS A 338 -6.40 -11.20 -6.72
N GLY A 339 -5.70 -10.46 -7.58
CA GLY A 339 -6.03 -9.08 -7.91
C GLY A 339 -5.61 -8.07 -6.84
N ILE A 340 -4.65 -8.41 -5.97
CA ILE A 340 -4.16 -7.49 -4.94
C ILE A 340 -2.91 -6.77 -5.41
N ILE A 341 -2.87 -5.45 -5.23
CA ILE A 341 -1.69 -4.63 -5.51
C ILE A 341 -0.57 -4.99 -4.53
N ARG A 342 0.56 -5.43 -5.06
CA ARG A 342 1.70 -5.89 -4.25
C ARG A 342 2.88 -4.91 -4.29
N PHE A 343 3.00 -4.14 -5.36
CA PHE A 343 4.05 -3.15 -5.51
C PHE A 343 3.61 -2.03 -6.46
N VAL A 344 4.08 -0.81 -6.22
CA VAL A 344 3.86 0.34 -7.09
C VAL A 344 5.19 1.02 -7.36
N HIS A 345 5.51 1.23 -8.63
CA HIS A 345 6.51 2.22 -9.03
C HIS A 345 5.79 3.52 -9.39
N PRO A 346 6.00 4.61 -8.63
CA PRO A 346 5.20 5.84 -8.77
C PRO A 346 5.56 6.67 -10.01
N GLY A 347 6.46 6.18 -10.85
CA GLY A 347 6.91 6.86 -12.06
C GLY A 347 8.01 7.92 -11.82
N PRO A 348 8.36 8.68 -12.86
CA PRO A 348 7.91 8.47 -14.22
C PRO A 348 8.76 7.45 -15.01
N VAL A 349 10.00 7.13 -14.57
CA VAL A 349 10.97 6.35 -15.35
C VAL A 349 11.73 5.36 -14.47
N LEU A 350 11.97 4.17 -15.01
CA LEU A 350 12.87 3.15 -14.42
C LEU A 350 13.51 2.33 -15.55
N PHE A 351 14.77 2.01 -15.38
CA PHE A 351 15.54 1.12 -16.26
C PHE A 351 16.85 0.71 -15.58
N PRO A 352 17.44 -0.44 -15.95
CA PRO A 352 18.75 -0.85 -15.43
C PRO A 352 19.86 0.03 -16.01
N SER A 353 20.73 0.56 -15.16
CA SER A 353 21.86 1.38 -15.57
C SER A 353 23.05 1.18 -14.63
N ILE A 354 24.27 1.27 -15.16
CA ILE A 354 25.51 1.35 -14.38
C ILE A 354 26.01 2.80 -14.24
N ASP A 355 25.37 3.73 -14.95
CA ASP A 355 25.71 5.14 -14.93
C ASP A 355 25.24 5.77 -13.61
N PRO A 356 26.12 6.41 -12.82
CA PRO A 356 25.74 7.10 -11.59
C PRO A 356 24.67 8.19 -11.76
N GLU A 357 24.61 8.83 -12.92
CA GLU A 357 23.57 9.83 -13.23
C GLU A 357 22.16 9.22 -13.26
N ASN A 358 22.07 7.92 -13.53
CA ASN A 358 20.82 7.15 -13.55
C ASN A 358 20.61 6.28 -12.30
N ALA A 359 21.30 6.59 -11.19
CA ALA A 359 21.27 5.76 -9.98
C ALA A 359 19.84 5.53 -9.45
N GLN A 360 19.00 6.56 -9.50
CA GLN A 360 17.60 6.45 -9.03
C GLN A 360 16.76 5.54 -9.94
N GLN A 361 16.88 5.66 -11.25
CA GLN A 361 16.17 4.85 -12.24
C GLN A 361 16.58 3.38 -12.14
N ASN A 362 17.86 3.13 -11.93
CA ASN A 362 18.41 1.81 -11.69
C ASN A 362 17.90 1.23 -10.36
N GLN A 363 17.89 2.02 -9.28
CA GLN A 363 17.37 1.58 -7.99
C GLN A 363 15.90 1.21 -8.08
N ASP A 364 15.09 2.02 -8.77
CA ASP A 364 13.68 1.73 -8.98
C ASP A 364 13.45 0.43 -9.78
N PHE A 365 14.31 0.17 -10.77
CA PHE A 365 14.29 -1.08 -11.53
C PHE A 365 14.65 -2.27 -10.64
N ILE A 366 15.71 -2.17 -9.83
CA ILE A 366 16.14 -3.22 -8.90
C ILE A 366 15.03 -3.53 -7.87
N LEU A 367 14.36 -2.51 -7.34
CA LEU A 367 13.26 -2.70 -6.38
C LEU A 367 12.09 -3.47 -7.01
N LEU A 368 11.71 -3.12 -8.25
CA LEU A 368 10.65 -3.82 -8.97
C LEU A 368 11.05 -5.25 -9.34
N ASP A 369 12.26 -5.46 -9.84
CA ASP A 369 12.81 -6.78 -10.17
C ASP A 369 12.86 -7.69 -8.94
N SER A 370 13.32 -7.15 -7.80
CA SER A 370 13.35 -7.85 -6.51
C SER A 370 11.94 -8.20 -6.02
N ALA A 371 10.97 -7.28 -6.15
CA ALA A 371 9.58 -7.56 -5.78
C ALA A 371 8.99 -8.70 -6.62
N ILE A 372 9.24 -8.71 -7.94
CA ILE A 372 8.78 -9.78 -8.84
C ILE A 372 9.44 -11.11 -8.47
N SER A 373 10.77 -11.14 -8.36
CA SER A 373 11.54 -12.33 -8.00
C SER A 373 11.04 -12.93 -6.68
N THR A 374 10.86 -12.06 -5.68
CA THR A 374 10.39 -12.44 -4.37
C THR A 374 8.99 -13.07 -4.43
N LEU A 375 8.03 -12.46 -5.12
CA LEU A 375 6.66 -12.95 -5.21
C LEU A 375 6.53 -14.23 -6.04
N LEU A 376 7.38 -14.44 -7.02
CA LEU A 376 7.41 -15.67 -7.84
C LEU A 376 8.16 -16.83 -7.17
N GLY A 377 8.90 -16.57 -6.07
CA GLY A 377 9.77 -17.57 -5.45
C GLY A 377 11.01 -17.91 -6.28
N ALA A 378 11.34 -17.10 -7.28
CA ALA A 378 12.41 -17.38 -8.23
C ALA A 378 13.83 -17.33 -7.60
N GLY A 379 13.96 -16.90 -6.35
CA GLY A 379 15.24 -16.82 -5.63
C GLY A 379 15.67 -18.06 -4.84
N GLN A 380 14.83 -19.11 -4.74
CA GLN A 380 15.10 -20.26 -3.89
C GLN A 380 15.61 -21.51 -4.65
N GLN A 381 15.80 -21.46 -5.96
CA GLN A 381 16.20 -22.65 -6.74
C GLN A 381 17.70 -22.76 -7.06
N SER A 382 18.58 -21.90 -6.53
CA SER A 382 20.01 -21.93 -6.89
C SER A 382 20.99 -22.37 -5.78
N THR A 383 20.56 -23.11 -4.75
CA THR A 383 21.47 -23.67 -3.74
C THR A 383 21.22 -25.15 -3.47
N THR A 384 21.03 -25.96 -4.51
CA THR A 384 21.20 -27.43 -4.42
C THR A 384 21.85 -27.90 -5.72
N GLU A 385 23.16 -27.76 -5.80
CA GLU A 385 24.12 -28.65 -6.45
C GLU A 385 25.45 -28.61 -5.71
#